data_e0f03c4337343193537b5e8def05e35f
#
_entry.id   e0f03c4337343193537b5e8def05e35f
#
_cell.length_a   1.000
_cell.length_b   1.000
_cell.length_c   1.000
_cell.angle_alpha   90.00
_cell.angle_beta   90.00
_cell.angle_gamma   90.00
#
_symmetry.space_group_name_H-M   'P 1'
#
loop_
_entity.id
_entity.type
_entity.pdbx_description
1 polymer ?
#
loop_
_entity_poly.entity_id
_entity_poly.type
_entity_poly.pdbx_seq_one_letter_code
_entity_poly.pdbx_strand_id
1 'polypeptide(L)'
;ISIRLVGSEMCIRDRNWCLNKKAEFKKLILMFQKEVADRIIAKVNTKDYSRITILANWKFNIKKIFDISPECFSPKPKIESTLLEFIPKKNIIKIRNPKNLENITKIFFSQRRKMVKKNMIRLFKNFESLTNKIDIKLTDRPQNISVDKFLILVKEYENQSN
;
A
#
# COMPACT_ATOMS: atom_id res chain seq x y z
N ILE A 1 8.20 -22.24 5.83
CA ILE A 1 7.20 -21.56 4.99
C ILE A 1 5.88 -21.58 5.76
N SER A 2 5.38 -20.44 6.16
CA SER A 2 4.06 -20.33 6.79
C SER A 2 3.04 -19.91 5.73
N ILE A 3 2.13 -20.81 5.38
CA ILE A 3 1.00 -20.52 4.48
C ILE A 3 -0.20 -20.21 5.37
N ARG A 4 -0.81 -19.05 5.20
CA ARG A 4 -1.97 -18.63 5.98
C ARG A 4 -3.07 -18.08 5.06
N LEU A 5 -4.30 -18.57 5.29
CA LEU A 5 -5.52 -18.06 4.65
C LEU A 5 -5.92 -16.72 5.24
N VAL A 6 -6.23 -15.73 4.39
CA VAL A 6 -6.55 -14.37 4.79
C VAL A 6 -7.97 -14.01 4.39
N GLY A 7 -8.88 -13.93 5.36
CA GLY A 7 -10.22 -13.37 5.22
C GLY A 7 -10.24 -11.84 5.52
N SER A 8 -11.40 -11.19 5.35
CA SER A 8 -11.56 -9.73 5.46
C SER A 8 -11.08 -9.10 6.79
N GLU A 9 -11.23 -9.78 7.92
CA GLU A 9 -10.71 -9.31 9.21
C GLU A 9 -9.17 -9.43 9.31
N MET A 10 -8.57 -10.32 8.56
CA MET A 10 -7.12 -10.49 8.50
C MET A 10 -6.42 -9.40 7.69
N CYS A 11 -7.09 -8.73 6.74
CA CYS A 11 -6.51 -7.58 6.03
C CYS A 11 -6.10 -6.46 7.01
N ILE A 12 -6.83 -6.26 8.12
CA ILE A 12 -6.48 -5.27 9.16
C ILE A 12 -5.27 -5.75 9.97
N ARG A 13 -5.23 -7.03 10.31
CA ARG A 13 -4.12 -7.64 11.09
C ARG A 13 -2.84 -7.72 10.26
N ASP A 14 -2.94 -8.07 8.98
CA ASP A 14 -1.79 -8.15 8.07
C ASP A 14 -1.25 -6.77 7.72
N ARG A 15 -2.12 -5.75 7.65
CA ARG A 15 -1.73 -4.35 7.56
C ARG A 15 -0.86 -3.94 8.77
N ASN A 16 -1.29 -4.29 9.99
CA ASN A 16 -0.53 -4.00 11.20
C ASN A 16 0.81 -4.75 11.22
N TRP A 17 0.84 -5.96 10.70
CA TRP A 17 2.07 -6.73 10.57
C TRP A 17 3.05 -6.07 9.57
N CYS A 18 2.57 -5.61 8.40
CA CYS A 18 3.39 -4.87 7.44
C CYS A 18 3.97 -3.56 8.03
N LEU A 19 3.24 -2.92 8.95
CA LEU A 19 3.67 -1.66 9.54
C LEU A 19 4.67 -1.83 10.70
N ASN A 20 4.50 -2.83 11.55
CA ASN A 20 5.10 -2.83 12.89
C ASN A 20 6.29 -3.77 13.09
N LYS A 21 6.57 -4.76 12.23
CA LYS A 21 7.66 -5.71 12.48
C LYS A 21 8.87 -5.50 11.58
N LYS A 22 10.06 -5.62 12.15
CA LYS A 22 11.28 -5.94 11.40
C LYS A 22 11.05 -7.30 10.74
N ALA A 23 11.19 -7.37 9.44
CA ALA A 23 11.04 -8.62 8.72
C ALA A 23 12.28 -9.49 8.95
N GLU A 24 12.18 -10.45 9.84
CA GLU A 24 13.24 -11.45 10.15
C GLU A 24 13.18 -12.66 9.21
N PHE A 25 12.55 -12.53 8.06
CA PHE A 25 12.42 -13.60 7.07
C PHE A 25 13.01 -13.18 5.73
N LYS A 26 13.52 -14.16 4.99
CA LYS A 26 14.05 -13.96 3.63
C LYS A 26 12.93 -13.83 2.60
N LYS A 27 11.84 -14.56 2.80
CA LYS A 27 10.69 -14.66 1.89
C LYS A 27 9.46 -15.09 2.69
N LEU A 28 8.30 -14.55 2.29
CA LEU A 28 6.99 -14.93 2.82
C LEU A 28 6.04 -15.20 1.66
N ILE A 29 5.29 -16.28 1.74
CA ILE A 29 4.25 -16.63 0.78
C ILE A 29 2.90 -16.60 1.49
N LEU A 30 1.99 -15.77 0.98
CA LEU A 30 0.66 -15.57 1.54
C LEU A 30 -0.41 -15.77 0.48
N MET A 31 -1.54 -16.35 0.90
CA MET A 31 -2.70 -16.53 0.08
C MET A 31 -3.76 -15.47 0.42
N PHE A 32 -4.28 -14.80 -0.60
CA PHE A 32 -5.30 -13.78 -0.51
C PHE A 32 -6.47 -14.11 -1.42
N GLN A 33 -7.63 -13.52 -1.14
CA GLN A 33 -8.69 -13.43 -2.14
C GLN A 33 -8.16 -12.67 -3.36
N LYS A 34 -8.52 -13.10 -4.57
CA LYS A 34 -7.99 -12.54 -5.82
C LYS A 34 -8.10 -11.02 -5.89
N GLU A 35 -9.27 -10.47 -5.56
CA GLU A 35 -9.48 -9.01 -5.55
C GLU A 35 -8.49 -8.29 -4.62
N VAL A 36 -8.21 -8.85 -3.44
CA VAL A 36 -7.25 -8.27 -2.47
C VAL A 36 -5.83 -8.38 -3.02
N ALA A 37 -5.47 -9.51 -3.61
CA ALA A 37 -4.17 -9.72 -4.23
C ALA A 37 -3.93 -8.73 -5.38
N ASP A 38 -4.92 -8.55 -6.26
CA ASP A 38 -4.85 -7.61 -7.38
C ASP A 38 -4.64 -6.18 -6.89
N ARG A 39 -5.29 -5.78 -5.79
CA ARG A 39 -5.05 -4.48 -5.16
C ARG A 39 -3.66 -4.34 -4.55
N ILE A 40 -3.12 -5.40 -3.96
CA ILE A 40 -1.76 -5.38 -3.35
C ILE A 40 -0.70 -5.15 -4.42
N ILE A 41 -0.82 -5.82 -5.58
CA ILE A 41 0.16 -5.77 -6.67
C ILE A 41 -0.17 -4.74 -7.76
N ALA A 42 -1.23 -3.96 -7.57
CA ALA A 42 -1.72 -2.99 -8.55
C ALA A 42 -0.62 -1.97 -8.94
N LYS A 43 -0.58 -1.62 -10.21
CA LYS A 43 0.30 -0.58 -10.73
C LYS A 43 -0.34 0.80 -10.60
N VAL A 44 0.49 1.83 -10.52
CA VAL A 44 0.06 3.24 -10.60
C VAL A 44 -0.82 3.45 -11.82
N ASN A 45 -1.80 4.31 -11.73
CA ASN A 45 -2.79 4.64 -12.76
C ASN A 45 -3.83 3.54 -13.04
N THR A 46 -3.87 2.44 -12.28
CA THR A 46 -4.90 1.42 -12.43
C THR A 46 -6.07 1.62 -11.45
N LYS A 47 -7.22 1.01 -11.79
CA LYS A 47 -8.42 1.05 -10.93
C LYS A 47 -8.23 0.37 -9.57
N ASP A 48 -7.33 -0.60 -9.48
CA ASP A 48 -7.09 -1.40 -8.27
C ASP A 48 -6.03 -0.80 -7.36
N TYR A 49 -5.28 0.21 -7.86
CA TYR A 49 -4.29 0.94 -7.06
C TYR A 49 -4.96 1.63 -5.87
N SER A 50 -4.51 1.33 -4.67
CA SER A 50 -5.20 1.69 -3.43
C SER A 50 -4.24 1.85 -2.25
N ARG A 51 -4.78 2.15 -1.08
CA ARG A 51 -4.00 2.26 0.17
C ARG A 51 -3.17 1.02 0.47
N ILE A 52 -3.76 -0.17 0.29
CA ILE A 52 -3.07 -1.43 0.58
C ILE A 52 -1.88 -1.62 -0.35
N THR A 53 -1.96 -1.17 -1.59
CA THR A 53 -0.84 -1.17 -2.53
C THR A 53 0.36 -0.42 -1.96
N ILE A 54 0.13 0.80 -1.44
CA ILE A 54 1.17 1.67 -0.91
C ILE A 54 1.77 1.05 0.36
N LEU A 55 0.92 0.62 1.30
CA LEU A 55 1.35 0.07 2.59
C LEU A 55 2.18 -1.21 2.41
N ALA A 56 1.76 -2.11 1.53
CA ALA A 56 2.45 -3.36 1.27
C ALA A 56 3.77 -3.13 0.51
N ASN A 57 3.74 -2.30 -0.54
CA ASN A 57 4.92 -2.03 -1.36
C ASN A 57 5.94 -1.08 -0.71
N TRP A 58 5.65 -0.49 0.44
CA TRP A 58 6.64 0.26 1.21
C TRP A 58 7.83 -0.61 1.62
N LYS A 59 7.55 -1.78 2.23
CA LYS A 59 8.59 -2.65 2.82
C LYS A 59 8.94 -3.86 1.97
N PHE A 60 8.09 -4.25 1.01
CA PHE A 60 8.23 -5.50 0.28
C PHE A 60 8.27 -5.29 -1.23
N ASN A 61 9.03 -6.14 -1.91
CA ASN A 61 8.85 -6.47 -3.31
C ASN A 61 7.85 -7.62 -3.36
N ILE A 62 6.75 -7.43 -4.09
CA ILE A 62 5.64 -8.37 -4.10
C ILE A 62 5.44 -8.90 -5.51
N LYS A 63 5.32 -10.22 -5.63
CA LYS A 63 5.07 -10.90 -6.90
C LYS A 63 3.89 -11.84 -6.77
N LYS A 64 3.07 -11.90 -7.81
CA LYS A 64 2.07 -12.95 -7.96
C LYS A 64 2.78 -14.24 -8.36
N ILE A 65 2.43 -15.35 -7.70
CA ILE A 65 2.91 -16.69 -8.05
C ILE A 65 1.90 -17.31 -9.00
N PHE A 66 0.67 -17.59 -8.53
CA PHE A 66 -0.44 -18.11 -9.36
C PHE A 66 -1.79 -17.90 -8.67
N ASP A 67 -2.86 -18.10 -9.44
CA ASP A 67 -4.23 -18.13 -8.94
C ASP A 67 -4.63 -19.57 -8.59
N ILE A 68 -5.45 -19.74 -7.56
CA ILE A 68 -5.95 -21.02 -7.09
C ILE A 68 -7.46 -21.04 -7.29
N SER A 69 -7.92 -22.04 -8.07
CA SER A 69 -9.35 -22.26 -8.29
C SER A 69 -10.05 -22.61 -6.96
N PRO A 70 -11.31 -22.14 -6.78
CA PRO A 70 -12.15 -22.56 -5.65
C PRO A 70 -12.30 -24.07 -5.51
N GLU A 71 -12.15 -24.82 -6.60
CA GLU A 71 -12.28 -26.28 -6.62
C GLU A 71 -11.17 -27.01 -5.87
N CYS A 72 -10.04 -26.33 -5.61
CA CYS A 72 -8.94 -26.88 -4.84
C CYS A 72 -9.20 -26.90 -3.31
N PHE A 73 -10.37 -26.42 -2.85
CA PHE A 73 -10.66 -26.30 -1.43
C PHE A 73 -11.89 -27.10 -1.00
N SER A 74 -11.87 -27.63 0.22
CA SER A 74 -13.02 -28.23 0.88
C SER A 74 -13.18 -27.61 2.28
N PRO A 75 -14.30 -26.91 2.56
CA PRO A 75 -15.41 -26.58 1.65
C PRO A 75 -14.99 -25.57 0.58
N LYS A 76 -15.64 -25.64 -0.60
CA LYS A 76 -15.36 -24.79 -1.75
C LYS A 76 -15.72 -23.31 -1.44
N PRO A 77 -14.77 -22.36 -1.54
CA PRO A 77 -15.06 -20.93 -1.39
C PRO A 77 -15.80 -20.39 -2.62
N LYS A 78 -16.45 -19.23 -2.45
CA LYS A 78 -17.18 -18.56 -3.55
C LYS A 78 -16.29 -17.81 -4.54
N ILE A 79 -15.01 -17.57 -4.19
CA ILE A 79 -14.10 -16.69 -4.94
C ILE A 79 -12.74 -17.34 -5.09
N GLU A 80 -12.05 -16.99 -6.18
CA GLU A 80 -10.67 -17.41 -6.42
C GLU A 80 -9.71 -16.84 -5.38
N SER A 81 -8.65 -17.58 -5.13
CA SER A 81 -7.53 -17.17 -4.29
C SER A 81 -6.27 -16.95 -5.14
N THR A 82 -5.35 -16.15 -4.64
CA THR A 82 -4.07 -15.86 -5.30
C THR A 82 -2.94 -15.98 -4.29
N LEU A 83 -1.87 -16.66 -4.65
CA LEU A 83 -0.62 -16.71 -3.90
C LEU A 83 0.27 -15.55 -4.28
N LEU A 84 0.70 -14.78 -3.27
CA LEU A 84 1.66 -13.69 -3.41
C LEU A 84 2.94 -14.03 -2.63
N GLU A 85 4.08 -13.72 -3.25
CA GLU A 85 5.40 -13.76 -2.67
C GLU A 85 5.80 -12.36 -2.21
N PHE A 86 6.25 -12.25 -0.95
CA PHE A 86 6.75 -11.02 -0.35
C PHE A 86 8.23 -11.17 -0.02
N ILE A 87 9.05 -10.33 -0.60
CA ILE A 87 10.49 -10.28 -0.31
C ILE A 87 10.80 -8.92 0.32
N PRO A 88 11.37 -8.87 1.54
CA PRO A 88 11.74 -7.62 2.18
C PRO A 88 12.69 -6.80 1.31
N LYS A 89 12.44 -5.51 1.17
CA LYS A 89 13.33 -4.59 0.48
C LYS A 89 14.56 -4.32 1.34
N LYS A 90 15.75 -4.33 0.74
CA LYS A 90 17.02 -3.98 1.42
C LYS A 90 17.07 -2.49 1.79
N ASN A 91 16.65 -1.63 0.86
CA ASN A 91 16.63 -0.18 1.03
C ASN A 91 15.19 0.31 1.14
N ILE A 92 14.81 0.75 2.32
CA ILE A 92 13.47 1.25 2.64
C ILE A 92 13.59 2.73 3.02
N ILE A 93 12.72 3.56 2.47
CA ILE A 93 12.57 4.94 2.96
C ILE A 93 12.07 4.86 4.40
N LYS A 94 12.92 5.29 5.34
CA LYS A 94 12.60 5.28 6.77
C LYS A 94 11.55 6.35 7.06
N ILE A 95 10.50 5.96 7.75
CA ILE A 95 9.43 6.81 8.28
C ILE A 95 9.52 6.70 9.81
N ARG A 96 9.44 7.83 10.53
CA ARG A 96 9.49 7.86 11.99
C ARG A 96 8.32 7.13 12.61
N ASN A 97 7.10 7.41 12.12
CA ASN A 97 5.89 6.77 12.61
C ASN A 97 5.08 6.15 11.46
N PRO A 98 4.99 4.81 11.38
CA PRO A 98 4.20 4.11 10.37
C PRO A 98 2.72 4.54 10.29
N LYS A 99 2.14 5.00 11.40
CA LYS A 99 0.77 5.52 11.43
C LYS A 99 0.58 6.74 10.55
N ASN A 100 1.63 7.54 10.32
CA ASN A 100 1.57 8.70 9.44
C ASN A 100 1.33 8.29 7.99
N LEU A 101 1.95 7.20 7.52
CA LEU A 101 1.67 6.64 6.20
C LEU A 101 0.22 6.17 6.07
N GLU A 102 -0.30 5.52 7.11
CA GLU A 102 -1.70 5.12 7.18
C GLU A 102 -2.66 6.31 7.08
N ASN A 103 -2.41 7.35 7.87
CA ASN A 103 -3.25 8.53 7.94
C ASN A 103 -3.23 9.31 6.64
N ILE A 104 -2.04 9.59 6.08
CA ILE A 104 -1.90 10.31 4.81
C ILE A 104 -2.59 9.54 3.69
N THR A 105 -2.32 8.24 3.55
CA THR A 105 -3.00 7.44 2.52
C THR A 105 -4.51 7.37 2.74
N LYS A 106 -4.99 7.33 3.99
CA LYS A 106 -6.42 7.40 4.32
C LYS A 106 -7.04 8.71 3.84
N ILE A 107 -6.39 9.84 4.10
CA ILE A 107 -6.87 11.18 3.69
C ILE A 107 -6.93 11.29 2.16
N PHE A 108 -5.87 10.89 1.46
CA PHE A 108 -5.84 10.96 0.00
C PHE A 108 -6.86 10.05 -0.67
N PHE A 109 -7.00 8.82 -0.23
CA PHE A 109 -7.92 7.84 -0.82
C PHE A 109 -9.36 7.92 -0.31
N SER A 110 -9.68 8.74 0.70
CA SER A 110 -11.07 8.99 1.12
C SER A 110 -11.91 9.61 0.00
N GLN A 111 -11.27 10.36 -0.88
CA GLN A 111 -11.88 10.99 -2.06
C GLN A 111 -11.11 10.60 -3.34
N ARG A 112 -10.99 9.31 -3.61
CA ARG A 112 -10.18 8.74 -4.68
C ARG A 112 -10.37 9.39 -6.07
N ARG A 113 -11.60 9.83 -6.39
CA ARG A 113 -11.95 10.45 -7.68
C ARG A 113 -11.64 11.95 -7.75
N LYS A 114 -11.31 12.58 -6.64
CA LYS A 114 -10.98 14.02 -6.58
C LYS A 114 -9.49 14.27 -6.80
N MET A 115 -9.16 15.45 -7.31
CA MET A 115 -7.78 15.92 -7.44
C MET A 115 -7.13 16.09 -6.07
N VAL A 116 -5.82 15.87 -5.99
CA VAL A 116 -5.06 15.91 -4.73
C VAL A 116 -4.84 17.32 -4.18
N LYS A 117 -5.10 18.37 -4.98
CA LYS A 117 -4.91 19.78 -4.59
C LYS A 117 -5.42 20.09 -3.19
N LYS A 118 -6.67 19.73 -2.88
CA LYS A 118 -7.28 20.00 -1.57
C LYS A 118 -6.53 19.32 -0.42
N ASN A 119 -6.08 18.09 -0.63
CA ASN A 119 -5.33 17.33 0.37
C ASN A 119 -3.93 17.90 0.56
N MET A 120 -3.26 18.34 -0.52
CA MET A 120 -1.95 18.99 -0.47
C MET A 120 -2.00 20.29 0.33
N ILE A 121 -2.93 21.19 0.01
CA ILE A 121 -3.12 22.47 0.72
C ILE A 121 -3.42 22.23 2.21
N ARG A 122 -4.25 21.24 2.53
CA ARG A 122 -4.64 20.94 3.92
C ARG A 122 -3.49 20.41 4.77
N LEU A 123 -2.60 19.59 4.17
CA LEU A 123 -1.59 18.82 4.92
C LEU A 123 -0.21 19.50 4.92
N PHE A 124 0.09 20.34 3.94
CA PHE A 124 1.43 20.87 3.74
C PHE A 124 1.42 22.40 3.63
N LYS A 125 2.16 23.06 4.53
CA LYS A 125 2.29 24.53 4.52
C LYS A 125 2.92 25.05 3.22
N ASN A 126 3.97 24.39 2.75
CA ASN A 126 4.71 24.73 1.53
C ASN A 126 4.41 23.74 0.39
N PHE A 127 3.12 23.49 0.12
CA PHE A 127 2.70 22.46 -0.84
C PHE A 127 3.21 22.72 -2.27
N GLU A 128 3.37 23.98 -2.70
CA GLU A 128 3.85 24.33 -4.05
C GLU A 128 5.30 23.89 -4.27
N SER A 129 6.20 24.26 -3.34
CA SER A 129 7.59 23.81 -3.38
C SER A 129 7.69 22.28 -3.32
N LEU A 130 6.88 21.65 -2.49
CA LEU A 130 6.86 20.21 -2.35
C LEU A 130 6.37 19.51 -3.63
N THR A 131 5.29 19.99 -4.25
CA THR A 131 4.78 19.42 -5.51
C THR A 131 5.79 19.49 -6.64
N ASN A 132 6.51 20.59 -6.76
CA ASN A 132 7.57 20.75 -7.74
C ASN A 132 8.74 19.79 -7.47
N LYS A 133 9.16 19.67 -6.20
CA LYS A 133 10.26 18.78 -5.78
C LYS A 133 10.00 17.31 -6.08
N ILE A 134 8.76 16.85 -5.94
CA ILE A 134 8.40 15.44 -6.12
C ILE A 134 7.64 15.17 -7.42
N ASP A 135 7.50 16.18 -8.27
CA ASP A 135 6.81 16.08 -9.56
C ASP A 135 5.40 15.47 -9.39
N ILE A 136 4.56 16.13 -8.59
CA ILE A 136 3.13 15.85 -8.45
C ILE A 136 2.34 17.03 -9.00
N LYS A 137 1.47 16.78 -9.96
CA LYS A 137 0.54 17.80 -10.46
C LYS A 137 -0.64 17.92 -9.49
N LEU A 138 -1.06 19.15 -9.17
CA LEU A 138 -2.21 19.38 -8.29
C LEU A 138 -3.53 18.83 -8.88
N THR A 139 -3.55 18.58 -10.18
CA THR A 139 -4.65 17.93 -10.91
C THR A 139 -4.62 16.41 -10.85
N ASP A 140 -3.52 15.82 -10.36
CA ASP A 140 -3.42 14.38 -10.20
C ASP A 140 -4.47 13.86 -9.21
N ARG A 141 -4.83 12.60 -9.38
CA ARG A 141 -5.64 11.85 -8.42
C ARG A 141 -4.73 10.98 -7.54
N PRO A 142 -5.19 10.54 -6.37
CA PRO A 142 -4.37 9.69 -5.49
C PRO A 142 -3.76 8.46 -6.18
N GLN A 143 -4.48 7.89 -7.14
CA GLN A 143 -4.02 6.73 -7.92
C GLN A 143 -2.90 7.03 -8.91
N ASN A 144 -2.63 8.31 -9.21
CA ASN A 144 -1.55 8.74 -10.10
C ASN A 144 -0.21 8.92 -9.36
N ILE A 145 -0.23 8.92 -8.02
CA ILE A 145 0.93 9.13 -7.17
C ILE A 145 1.59 7.79 -6.84
N SER A 146 2.87 7.65 -7.15
CA SER A 146 3.63 6.43 -6.87
C SER A 146 3.85 6.19 -5.38
N VAL A 147 4.21 4.96 -5.01
CA VAL A 147 4.53 4.59 -3.63
C VAL A 147 5.65 5.48 -3.08
N ASP A 148 6.72 5.69 -3.84
CA ASP A 148 7.87 6.48 -3.40
C ASP A 148 7.50 7.95 -3.17
N LYS A 149 6.66 8.53 -4.04
CA LYS A 149 6.13 9.88 -3.85
C LYS A 149 5.29 9.99 -2.57
N PHE A 150 4.45 8.97 -2.25
CA PHE A 150 3.74 8.93 -0.98
C PHE A 150 4.69 8.86 0.23
N LEU A 151 5.76 8.08 0.14
CA LEU A 151 6.74 7.98 1.22
C LEU A 151 7.48 9.31 1.46
N ILE A 152 7.77 10.06 0.40
CA ILE A 152 8.35 11.40 0.51
C ILE A 152 7.34 12.38 1.13
N LEU A 153 6.05 12.32 0.75
CA LEU A 153 4.99 13.12 1.38
C LEU A 153 4.91 12.85 2.89
N VAL A 154 4.98 11.59 3.31
CA VAL A 154 4.97 11.24 4.73
C VAL A 154 6.18 11.83 5.46
N LYS A 155 7.36 11.72 4.86
CA LYS A 155 8.59 12.27 5.44
C LYS A 155 8.52 13.79 5.61
N GLU A 156 7.97 14.49 4.63
CA GLU A 156 7.76 15.93 4.70
C GLU A 156 6.72 16.30 5.77
N TYR A 157 5.64 15.55 5.87
CA TYR A 157 4.64 15.72 6.94
C TYR A 157 5.27 15.56 8.33
N GLU A 158 6.14 14.57 8.51
CA GLU A 158 6.86 14.36 9.77
C GLU A 158 7.84 15.49 10.10
N ASN A 159 8.43 16.12 9.08
CA ASN A 159 9.34 17.27 9.28
C ASN A 159 8.59 18.55 9.66
N GLN A 160 7.36 18.75 9.21
CA GLN A 160 6.54 19.91 9.55
C GLN A 160 5.87 19.81 10.93
N SER A 161 5.79 18.60 11.49
CA SER A 161 5.14 18.32 12.78
C SER A 161 6.10 18.40 13.97
N ASN A 162 7.34 18.81 13.72
CA ASN A 162 8.33 19.21 14.70
C ASN A 162 8.41 20.72 14.70
#